data_882d1bc4ef296b171be89e5fbb4eb68c
#
_entry.id   882d1bc4ef296b171be89e5fbb4eb68c
#
_cell.length_a   1.000
_cell.length_b   1.000
_cell.length_c   1.000
_cell.angle_alpha   90.00
_cell.angle_beta   90.00
_cell.angle_gamma   90.00
#
_symmetry.space_group_name_H-M   'P 1'
#
loop_
_entity.id
_entity.type
_entity.pdbx_description
1 polymer ?
#
loop_
_entity_poly.entity_id
_entity_poly.type
_entity_poly.pdbx_seq_one_letter_code
_entity_poly.pdbx_strand_id
1 'polypeptide(L)'
;MGDVSEAKEIFTELKRQILERVDLSRDVSDEEMQELIDEVVISYGKEQAVSLNERCRLKKELFHALRKMDVLQELLEEPDVTEIMVNGMNGIFLEKDGTLSRWEKNFYSGERILDVIRQITGACNRAVNESQPIVDARLENGDRVHVVLPPVAVNGPIITIRRFPKEPMTMKRLLEMDSISQEEIDFLADAVRAGYSILVAGGTGSGKTTFLNALSEFIPEEERVVVIEDTAELQIQHVPNLVRLETRSAGTEDCKEISIRDLIRASLRMRPSRIIVGEVRGAEAFELLTCLICTIL
;
A
#
# COMPACT_ATOMS: atom_id res chain seq x y z
N MET A 1 9.12 33.28 -5.86
CA MET A 1 8.57 33.17 -4.49
C MET A 1 7.16 33.74 -4.34
N GLY A 2 6.74 34.74 -5.11
CA GLY A 2 5.38 35.29 -5.08
C GLY A 2 4.31 34.36 -5.63
N ASP A 3 4.60 33.65 -6.71
CA ASP A 3 3.65 32.82 -7.47
C ASP A 3 3.11 31.60 -6.66
N VAL A 4 3.94 30.97 -5.85
CA VAL A 4 3.56 29.81 -5.04
C VAL A 4 2.68 30.18 -3.83
N SER A 5 2.88 31.37 -3.26
CA SER A 5 2.06 31.87 -2.14
C SER A 5 0.65 32.24 -2.60
N GLU A 6 0.56 32.88 -3.76
CA GLU A 6 -0.72 33.31 -4.37
C GLU A 6 -1.56 32.09 -4.80
N ALA A 7 -0.94 31.11 -5.45
CA ALA A 7 -1.62 29.87 -5.82
C ALA A 7 -2.16 29.10 -4.60
N LYS A 8 -1.43 29.10 -3.49
CA LYS A 8 -1.85 28.51 -2.23
C LYS A 8 -3.08 29.21 -1.63
N GLU A 9 -3.07 30.53 -1.63
CA GLU A 9 -4.18 31.35 -1.10
C GLU A 9 -5.45 31.12 -1.93
N ILE A 10 -5.32 31.16 -3.25
CA ILE A 10 -6.42 30.91 -4.19
C ILE A 10 -7.02 29.51 -3.94
N PHE A 11 -6.18 28.50 -3.90
CA PHE A 11 -6.62 27.12 -3.67
C PHE A 11 -7.37 26.97 -2.33
N THR A 12 -6.84 27.58 -1.26
CA THR A 12 -7.43 27.52 0.07
C THR A 12 -8.79 28.19 0.11
N GLU A 13 -8.91 29.35 -0.55
CA GLU A 13 -10.16 30.09 -0.63
C GLU A 13 -11.22 29.34 -1.44
N LEU A 14 -10.86 28.77 -2.62
CA LEU A 14 -11.80 27.98 -3.42
C LEU A 14 -12.27 26.73 -2.66
N LYS A 15 -11.36 26.03 -1.97
CA LYS A 15 -11.72 24.88 -1.12
C LYS A 15 -12.71 25.30 -0.03
N ARG A 16 -12.49 26.43 0.64
CA ARG A 16 -13.42 26.96 1.65
C ARG A 16 -14.79 27.23 1.08
N GLN A 17 -14.88 27.89 -0.08
CA GLN A 17 -16.14 28.18 -0.75
C GLN A 17 -16.92 26.92 -1.15
N ILE A 18 -16.23 25.88 -1.57
CA ILE A 18 -16.85 24.59 -1.89
C ILE A 18 -17.42 23.97 -0.62
N LEU A 19 -16.63 23.88 0.46
CA LEU A 19 -17.04 23.28 1.73
C LEU A 19 -18.22 24.00 2.37
N GLU A 20 -18.35 25.32 2.22
CA GLU A 20 -19.51 26.11 2.69
C GLU A 20 -20.81 25.81 1.92
N ARG A 21 -20.69 25.30 0.69
CA ARG A 21 -21.86 24.93 -0.16
C ARG A 21 -22.23 23.46 -0.03
N VAL A 22 -21.33 22.63 0.48
CA VAL A 22 -21.60 21.20 0.67
C VAL A 22 -22.59 21.00 1.80
N ASP A 23 -23.66 20.28 1.53
CA ASP A 23 -24.60 19.84 2.56
C ASP A 23 -24.04 18.63 3.31
N LEU A 24 -23.40 18.90 4.45
CA LEU A 24 -22.79 17.89 5.31
C LEU A 24 -23.82 17.00 6.05
N SER A 25 -25.11 17.26 5.90
CA SER A 25 -26.16 16.42 6.52
C SER A 25 -26.47 15.14 5.74
N ARG A 26 -25.96 15.02 4.52
CA ARG A 26 -26.13 13.86 3.64
C ARG A 26 -24.83 13.47 2.95
N ASP A 27 -24.82 12.25 2.44
CA ASP A 27 -23.72 11.80 1.57
C ASP A 27 -23.82 12.52 0.21
N VAL A 28 -22.73 13.16 -0.21
CA VAL A 28 -22.61 13.88 -1.48
C VAL A 28 -21.86 12.99 -2.45
N SER A 29 -22.42 12.72 -3.63
CA SER A 29 -21.74 11.87 -4.64
C SER A 29 -20.52 12.56 -5.26
N ASP A 30 -19.66 11.79 -5.94
CA ASP A 30 -18.50 12.34 -6.64
C ASP A 30 -18.95 13.27 -7.80
N GLU A 31 -20.06 12.96 -8.47
CA GLU A 31 -20.65 13.79 -9.53
C GLU A 31 -21.13 15.14 -8.97
N GLU A 32 -21.89 15.12 -7.88
CA GLU A 32 -22.35 16.34 -7.20
C GLU A 32 -21.18 17.21 -6.73
N MET A 33 -20.10 16.59 -6.21
CA MET A 33 -18.91 17.30 -5.80
C MET A 33 -18.19 17.93 -7.00
N GLN A 34 -18.12 17.25 -8.13
CA GLN A 34 -17.55 17.79 -9.36
C GLN A 34 -18.35 18.99 -9.89
N GLU A 35 -19.68 18.92 -9.84
CA GLU A 35 -20.55 20.05 -10.24
C GLU A 35 -20.31 21.27 -9.35
N LEU A 36 -20.23 21.10 -8.02
CA LEU A 36 -19.92 22.19 -7.10
C LEU A 36 -18.54 22.82 -7.36
N ILE A 37 -17.52 21.98 -7.59
CA ILE A 37 -16.18 22.44 -7.95
C ILE A 37 -16.22 23.23 -9.25
N ASP A 38 -16.97 22.74 -10.24
CA ASP A 38 -17.11 23.38 -11.54
C ASP A 38 -17.74 24.78 -11.42
N GLU A 39 -18.82 24.91 -10.66
CA GLU A 39 -19.47 26.19 -10.40
C GLU A 39 -18.53 27.22 -9.76
N VAL A 40 -17.81 26.80 -8.73
CA VAL A 40 -16.88 27.67 -7.99
C VAL A 40 -15.70 28.11 -8.86
N VAL A 41 -15.07 27.17 -9.58
CA VAL A 41 -13.93 27.48 -10.46
C VAL A 41 -14.35 28.32 -11.66
N ILE A 42 -15.56 28.11 -12.22
CA ILE A 42 -16.09 28.95 -13.30
C ILE A 42 -16.39 30.37 -12.81
N SER A 43 -16.97 30.50 -11.61
CA SER A 43 -17.21 31.81 -11.00
C SER A 43 -15.91 32.58 -10.78
N TYR A 44 -14.95 31.93 -10.18
CA TYR A 44 -13.60 32.50 -9.98
C TYR A 44 -12.96 32.92 -11.30
N GLY A 45 -13.04 32.08 -12.33
CA GLY A 45 -12.47 32.38 -13.64
C GLY A 45 -13.18 33.46 -14.44
N LYS A 46 -14.39 33.91 -14.03
CA LYS A 46 -15.05 35.10 -14.58
C LYS A 46 -14.54 36.40 -13.96
N GLU A 47 -14.13 36.32 -12.68
CA GLU A 47 -13.62 37.48 -11.93
C GLU A 47 -12.11 37.69 -12.17
N GLN A 48 -11.39 36.61 -12.40
CA GLN A 48 -9.94 36.60 -12.64
C GLN A 48 -9.65 36.05 -14.03
N ALA A 49 -8.68 36.60 -14.73
CA ALA A 49 -8.29 36.16 -16.08
C ALA A 49 -7.50 34.83 -16.04
N VAL A 50 -8.16 33.74 -15.65
CA VAL A 50 -7.56 32.41 -15.51
C VAL A 50 -7.64 31.65 -16.83
N SER A 51 -6.53 31.07 -17.29
CA SER A 51 -6.47 30.26 -18.50
C SER A 51 -7.31 28.98 -18.39
N LEU A 52 -7.74 28.44 -19.52
CA LEU A 52 -8.52 27.17 -19.53
C LEU A 52 -7.72 26.01 -18.89
N ASN A 53 -6.41 25.91 -19.19
CA ASN A 53 -5.55 24.88 -18.63
C ASN A 53 -5.44 24.97 -17.09
N GLU A 54 -5.35 26.18 -16.59
CA GLU A 54 -5.27 26.42 -15.15
C GLU A 54 -6.59 26.11 -14.43
N ARG A 55 -7.74 26.42 -15.06
CA ARG A 55 -9.06 26.00 -14.53
C ARG A 55 -9.16 24.48 -14.46
N CYS A 56 -8.76 23.77 -15.52
CA CYS A 56 -8.76 22.30 -15.51
C CYS A 56 -7.84 21.73 -14.41
N ARG A 57 -6.66 22.33 -14.20
CA ARG A 57 -5.75 21.96 -13.14
C ARG A 57 -6.37 22.17 -11.77
N LEU A 58 -6.93 23.37 -11.51
CA LEU A 58 -7.58 23.69 -10.23
C LEU A 58 -8.75 22.75 -9.92
N LYS A 59 -9.59 22.43 -10.91
CA LYS A 59 -10.68 21.46 -10.71
C LYS A 59 -10.16 20.10 -10.28
N LYS A 60 -9.14 19.57 -10.96
CA LYS A 60 -8.54 18.28 -10.64
C LYS A 60 -7.93 18.30 -9.24
N GLU A 61 -7.13 19.32 -8.90
CA GLU A 61 -6.49 19.46 -7.60
C GLU A 61 -7.52 19.60 -6.46
N LEU A 62 -8.58 20.40 -6.66
CA LEU A 62 -9.66 20.54 -5.68
C LEU A 62 -10.42 19.24 -5.45
N PHE A 63 -10.74 18.51 -6.53
CA PHE A 63 -11.39 17.22 -6.41
C PHE A 63 -10.52 16.20 -5.68
N HIS A 64 -9.24 16.13 -6.02
CA HIS A 64 -8.29 15.24 -5.31
C HIS A 64 -8.18 15.59 -3.83
N ALA A 65 -8.17 16.88 -3.50
CA ALA A 65 -8.05 17.34 -2.11
C ALA A 65 -9.33 17.15 -1.26
N LEU A 66 -10.49 17.03 -1.90
CA LEU A 66 -11.78 16.90 -1.20
C LEU A 66 -12.28 15.45 -1.15
N ARG A 67 -11.93 14.62 -2.15
CA ARG A 67 -12.51 13.28 -2.34
C ARG A 67 -11.48 12.16 -2.47
N LYS A 68 -10.22 12.50 -2.71
CA LYS A 68 -9.13 11.54 -2.97
C LYS A 68 -7.94 11.84 -2.06
N MET A 69 -6.79 11.27 -2.33
CA MET A 69 -5.56 11.39 -1.53
C MET A 69 -4.77 12.69 -1.81
N ASP A 70 -5.46 13.79 -2.13
CA ASP A 70 -4.84 15.08 -2.43
C ASP A 70 -3.77 14.96 -3.54
N VAL A 71 -2.65 15.63 -3.35
CA VAL A 71 -1.51 15.62 -4.26
C VAL A 71 -0.95 14.20 -4.51
N LEU A 72 -1.11 13.26 -3.58
CA LEU A 72 -0.65 11.87 -3.73
C LEU A 72 -1.48 11.08 -4.74
N GLN A 73 -2.70 11.53 -5.06
CA GLN A 73 -3.58 10.80 -5.97
C GLN A 73 -2.94 10.61 -7.35
N GLU A 74 -2.22 11.61 -7.85
CA GLU A 74 -1.54 11.50 -9.15
C GLU A 74 -0.46 10.41 -9.14
N LEU A 75 0.31 10.30 -8.05
CA LEU A 75 1.32 9.25 -7.90
C LEU A 75 0.70 7.86 -7.71
N LEU A 76 -0.46 7.79 -7.05
CA LEU A 76 -1.20 6.55 -6.89
C LEU A 76 -1.83 6.04 -8.21
N GLU A 77 -2.04 6.92 -9.17
CA GLU A 77 -2.53 6.58 -10.51
C GLU A 77 -1.40 6.14 -11.46
N GLU A 78 -0.15 6.54 -11.20
CA GLU A 78 1.01 6.17 -12.00
C GLU A 78 1.38 4.69 -11.78
N PRO A 79 1.34 3.85 -12.82
CA PRO A 79 1.54 2.40 -12.66
C PRO A 79 2.97 2.01 -12.29
N ASP A 80 3.95 2.80 -12.72
CA ASP A 80 5.38 2.49 -12.58
C ASP A 80 5.96 2.95 -11.24
N VAL A 81 5.19 3.71 -10.43
CA VAL A 81 5.62 4.14 -9.10
C VAL A 81 5.46 2.98 -8.13
N THR A 82 6.54 2.55 -7.48
CA THR A 82 6.58 1.45 -6.52
C THR A 82 6.51 1.90 -5.07
N GLU A 83 7.11 3.04 -4.74
CA GLU A 83 7.04 3.63 -3.40
C GLU A 83 6.81 5.15 -3.47
N ILE A 84 6.06 5.69 -2.51
CA ILE A 84 5.81 7.11 -2.32
C ILE A 84 6.18 7.45 -0.88
N MET A 85 7.02 8.46 -0.68
CA MET A 85 7.54 8.86 0.61
C MET A 85 7.30 10.36 0.84
N VAL A 86 6.46 10.70 1.81
CA VAL A 86 6.21 12.08 2.26
C VAL A 86 7.03 12.36 3.51
N ASN A 87 7.94 13.29 3.45
CA ASN A 87 8.81 13.68 4.54
C ASN A 87 8.36 15.03 5.13
N GLY A 88 7.16 15.09 5.70
CA GLY A 88 6.55 16.32 6.17
C GLY A 88 6.47 17.36 5.05
N MET A 89 6.81 18.60 5.37
CA MET A 89 6.88 19.70 4.41
C MET A 89 8.18 19.74 3.59
N ASN A 90 9.14 18.83 3.86
CA ASN A 90 10.44 18.83 3.18
C ASN A 90 10.37 18.26 1.75
N GLY A 91 9.30 17.56 1.40
CA GLY A 91 9.07 17.09 0.05
C GLY A 91 8.48 15.69 -0.02
N ILE A 92 8.09 15.34 -1.24
CA ILE A 92 7.62 14.03 -1.63
C ILE A 92 8.69 13.39 -2.50
N PHE A 93 9.00 12.15 -2.21
CA PHE A 93 9.93 11.32 -2.98
C PHE A 93 9.19 10.11 -3.50
N LEU A 94 9.63 9.58 -4.60
CA LEU A 94 9.06 8.39 -5.21
C LEU A 94 10.16 7.45 -5.70
N GLU A 95 9.83 6.18 -5.74
CA GLU A 95 10.63 5.18 -6.41
C GLU A 95 9.92 4.75 -7.71
N LYS A 96 10.66 4.78 -8.80
CA LYS A 96 10.22 4.30 -10.11
C LYS A 96 11.38 3.54 -10.76
N ASP A 97 11.13 2.33 -11.23
CA ASP A 97 12.16 1.46 -11.83
C ASP A 97 13.40 1.28 -10.94
N GLY A 98 13.21 1.15 -9.61
CA GLY A 98 14.30 1.02 -8.64
C GLY A 98 15.11 2.30 -8.41
N THR A 99 14.69 3.43 -8.99
CA THR A 99 15.37 4.73 -8.84
C THR A 99 14.57 5.68 -7.97
N LEU A 100 15.20 6.18 -6.91
CA LEU A 100 14.63 7.21 -6.05
C LEU A 100 14.78 8.59 -6.67
N SER A 101 13.68 9.34 -6.70
CA SER A 101 13.66 10.72 -7.18
C SER A 101 12.77 11.60 -6.32
N ARG A 102 13.04 12.91 -6.35
CA ARG A 102 12.19 13.88 -5.69
C ARG A 102 11.09 14.31 -6.67
N TRP A 103 9.83 14.34 -6.19
CA TRP A 103 8.74 14.85 -6.98
C TRP A 103 8.67 16.38 -6.94
N GLU A 104 8.20 16.97 -8.03
CA GLU A 104 8.14 18.43 -8.18
C GLU A 104 7.06 19.08 -7.31
N LYS A 105 5.93 18.36 -7.08
CA LYS A 105 4.82 18.86 -6.27
C LYS A 105 5.03 18.54 -4.79
N ASN A 106 4.35 19.29 -3.94
CA ASN A 106 4.35 19.10 -2.49
C ASN A 106 2.99 19.47 -1.91
N PHE A 107 2.73 19.07 -0.69
CA PHE A 107 1.58 19.57 0.06
C PHE A 107 1.71 21.07 0.33
N TYR A 108 0.59 21.77 0.30
CA TYR A 108 0.57 23.20 0.60
C TYR A 108 0.70 23.52 2.11
N SER A 109 0.33 22.57 2.98
CA SER A 109 0.48 22.71 4.43
C SER A 109 0.58 21.37 5.14
N GLY A 110 1.13 21.36 6.37
CA GLY A 110 1.18 20.18 7.22
C GLY A 110 -0.21 19.67 7.63
N GLU A 111 -1.21 20.55 7.72
CA GLU A 111 -2.60 20.16 8.01
C GLU A 111 -3.17 19.26 6.91
N ARG A 112 -2.84 19.52 5.65
CA ARG A 112 -3.29 18.67 4.53
C ARG A 112 -2.68 17.29 4.57
N ILE A 113 -1.43 17.16 5.01
CA ILE A 113 -0.82 15.86 5.26
C ILE A 113 -1.61 15.11 6.33
N LEU A 114 -1.99 15.80 7.42
CA LEU A 114 -2.80 15.21 8.48
C LEU A 114 -4.20 14.83 8.02
N ASP A 115 -4.82 15.61 7.12
CA ASP A 115 -6.13 15.28 6.54
C ASP A 115 -6.05 13.98 5.72
N VAL A 116 -5.04 13.83 4.88
CA VAL A 116 -4.80 12.59 4.12
C VAL A 116 -4.54 11.41 5.06
N ILE A 117 -3.74 11.62 6.12
CA ILE A 117 -3.50 10.58 7.13
C ILE A 117 -4.81 10.15 7.79
N ARG A 118 -5.66 11.09 8.22
CA ARG A 118 -6.97 10.78 8.82
C ARG A 118 -7.88 10.01 7.87
N GLN A 119 -7.87 10.39 6.59
CA GLN A 119 -8.64 9.69 5.55
C GLN A 119 -8.16 8.24 5.39
N ILE A 120 -6.85 8.01 5.28
CA ILE A 120 -6.26 6.67 5.17
C ILE A 120 -6.59 5.83 6.40
N THR A 121 -6.32 6.35 7.59
CA THR A 121 -6.49 5.60 8.84
C THR A 121 -7.96 5.36 9.15
N GLY A 122 -8.84 6.33 8.86
CA GLY A 122 -10.28 6.19 9.00
C GLY A 122 -10.87 5.08 8.11
N ALA A 123 -10.46 5.00 6.85
CA ALA A 123 -10.86 3.93 5.94
C ALA A 123 -10.44 2.53 6.44
N CYS A 124 -9.35 2.45 7.20
CA CYS A 124 -8.82 1.20 7.75
C CYS A 124 -9.30 0.90 9.18
N ASN A 125 -10.20 1.69 9.76
CA ASN A 125 -10.60 1.61 11.17
C ASN A 125 -9.39 1.64 12.13
N ARG A 126 -8.38 2.43 11.81
CA ARG A 126 -7.19 2.64 12.64
C ARG A 126 -7.21 4.05 13.23
N ALA A 127 -6.81 4.17 14.49
CA ALA A 127 -6.60 5.46 15.12
C ALA A 127 -5.11 5.80 15.12
N VAL A 128 -4.78 7.04 14.75
CA VAL A 128 -3.44 7.60 14.87
C VAL A 128 -3.52 8.94 15.56
N ASN A 129 -2.74 9.13 16.61
CA ASN A 129 -2.69 10.36 17.41
C ASN A 129 -1.35 10.46 18.15
N GLU A 130 -1.17 11.49 18.98
CA GLU A 130 0.06 11.69 19.76
C GLU A 130 0.37 10.55 20.73
N SER A 131 -0.65 9.85 21.24
CA SER A 131 -0.47 8.69 22.13
C SER A 131 -0.10 7.42 21.37
N GLN A 132 -0.52 7.33 20.11
CA GLN A 132 -0.21 6.23 19.19
C GLN A 132 0.25 6.81 17.86
N PRO A 133 1.48 7.34 17.80
CA PRO A 133 1.96 8.12 16.66
C PRO A 133 2.42 7.28 15.47
N ILE A 134 2.49 5.96 15.59
CA ILE A 134 2.92 5.04 14.55
C ILE A 134 1.76 4.12 14.19
N VAL A 135 1.43 4.04 12.91
CA VAL A 135 0.38 3.16 12.44
C VAL A 135 0.72 2.56 11.06
N ASP A 136 0.43 1.28 10.92
CA ASP A 136 0.38 0.58 9.65
C ASP A 136 -1.08 0.45 9.20
N ALA A 137 -1.34 0.80 7.96
CA ALA A 137 -2.65 0.74 7.32
C ALA A 137 -2.52 0.11 5.92
N ARG A 138 -3.65 -0.26 5.35
CA ARG A 138 -3.72 -0.83 4.00
C ARG A 138 -4.87 -0.21 3.25
N LEU A 139 -4.59 0.34 2.08
CA LEU A 139 -5.61 0.87 1.19
C LEU A 139 -6.43 -0.27 0.56
N GLU A 140 -7.61 0.04 0.06
CA GLU A 140 -8.52 -0.93 -0.58
C GLU A 140 -7.87 -1.65 -1.78
N ASN A 141 -6.99 -0.97 -2.51
CA ASN A 141 -6.23 -1.54 -3.62
C ASN A 141 -5.06 -2.45 -3.18
N GLY A 142 -4.85 -2.61 -1.87
CA GLY A 142 -3.80 -3.43 -1.29
C GLY A 142 -2.51 -2.70 -0.94
N ASP A 143 -2.33 -1.43 -1.34
CA ASP A 143 -1.14 -0.65 -1.04
C ASP A 143 -0.93 -0.53 0.49
N ARG A 144 0.29 -0.73 0.95
CA ARG A 144 0.65 -0.61 2.38
C ARG A 144 1.01 0.83 2.69
N VAL A 145 0.48 1.35 3.77
CA VAL A 145 0.77 2.71 4.23
C VAL A 145 1.32 2.66 5.64
N HIS A 146 2.51 3.20 5.81
CA HIS A 146 3.14 3.43 7.11
C HIS A 146 3.10 4.91 7.43
N VAL A 147 2.58 5.26 8.60
CA VAL A 147 2.46 6.65 9.05
C VAL A 147 3.21 6.82 10.37
N VAL A 148 3.97 7.91 10.47
CA VAL A 148 4.59 8.32 11.72
C VAL A 148 4.26 9.79 11.97
N LEU A 149 3.68 10.08 13.14
CA LEU A 149 3.32 11.44 13.56
C LEU A 149 4.35 12.07 14.50
N PRO A 150 4.39 13.41 14.63
CA PRO A 150 5.01 14.07 15.75
C PRO A 150 4.43 13.57 17.09
N PRO A 151 5.20 13.55 18.21
CA PRO A 151 6.57 14.05 18.33
C PRO A 151 7.64 13.05 17.86
N VAL A 152 7.31 11.81 17.50
CA VAL A 152 8.27 10.80 17.05
C VAL A 152 8.89 11.20 15.71
N ALA A 153 8.08 11.68 14.78
CA ALA A 153 8.53 12.23 13.51
C ALA A 153 8.96 13.69 13.70
N VAL A 154 10.24 13.95 13.92
CA VAL A 154 10.80 15.27 14.22
C VAL A 154 10.60 16.29 13.08
N ASN A 155 10.60 15.82 11.84
CA ASN A 155 10.47 16.67 10.64
C ASN A 155 9.02 16.93 10.20
N GLY A 156 8.04 16.56 11.03
CA GLY A 156 6.62 16.61 10.71
C GLY A 156 6.05 15.22 10.34
N PRO A 157 4.77 15.14 9.96
CA PRO A 157 4.13 13.87 9.64
C PRO A 157 4.83 13.16 8.48
N ILE A 158 5.06 11.86 8.61
CA ILE A 158 5.69 11.01 7.59
C ILE A 158 4.64 10.03 7.08
N ILE A 159 4.58 9.85 5.75
CA ILE A 159 3.78 8.83 5.10
C ILE A 159 4.70 8.06 4.15
N THR A 160 4.72 6.74 4.26
CA THR A 160 5.35 5.88 3.26
C THR A 160 4.30 4.95 2.69
N ILE A 161 4.10 4.99 1.38
CA ILE A 161 3.15 4.12 0.67
C ILE A 161 3.95 3.19 -0.21
N ARG A 162 3.87 1.90 0.07
CA ARG A 162 4.43 0.86 -0.79
C ARG A 162 3.31 0.27 -1.64
N ARG A 163 3.47 0.43 -2.95
CA ARG A 163 2.47 0.01 -3.93
C ARG A 163 2.39 -1.50 -4.01
N PHE A 164 1.17 -1.98 -4.09
CA PHE A 164 0.92 -3.39 -4.33
C PHE A 164 0.93 -3.65 -5.85
N PRO A 165 1.77 -4.56 -6.38
CA PRO A 165 1.84 -4.82 -7.81
C PRO A 165 0.46 -5.27 -8.34
N LYS A 166 -0.02 -4.63 -9.39
CA LYS A 166 -1.30 -5.01 -10.04
C LYS A 166 -1.22 -6.39 -10.70
N GLU A 167 -0.05 -6.69 -11.27
CA GLU A 167 0.23 -7.98 -11.88
C GLU A 167 1.35 -8.68 -11.10
N PRO A 168 1.14 -9.92 -10.65
CA PRO A 168 2.19 -10.67 -9.99
C PRO A 168 3.32 -10.96 -10.95
N MET A 169 4.54 -10.99 -10.42
CA MET A 169 5.70 -11.44 -11.19
C MET A 169 5.57 -12.93 -11.44
N THR A 170 5.67 -13.34 -12.70
CA THR A 170 5.61 -14.73 -13.15
C THR A 170 7.00 -15.29 -13.42
N MET A 171 7.16 -16.63 -13.40
CA MET A 171 8.42 -17.27 -13.82
C MET A 171 8.78 -16.96 -15.27
N LYS A 172 7.78 -16.87 -16.15
CA LYS A 172 7.97 -16.46 -17.53
C LYS A 172 8.59 -15.06 -17.63
N ARG A 173 8.12 -14.10 -16.84
CA ARG A 173 8.63 -12.74 -16.84
C ARG A 173 10.05 -12.66 -16.27
N LEU A 174 10.37 -13.48 -15.25
CA LEU A 174 11.73 -13.59 -14.74
C LEU A 174 12.70 -14.14 -15.79
N LEU A 175 12.27 -15.10 -16.61
CA LEU A 175 13.03 -15.62 -17.74
C LEU A 175 13.25 -14.55 -18.83
N GLU A 176 12.21 -13.81 -19.18
CA GLU A 176 12.28 -12.71 -20.16
C GLU A 176 13.22 -11.57 -19.73
N MET A 177 13.41 -11.41 -18.41
CA MET A 177 14.32 -10.44 -17.79
C MET A 177 15.74 -10.99 -17.58
N ASP A 178 16.05 -12.18 -18.05
CA ASP A 178 17.33 -12.89 -17.83
C ASP A 178 17.69 -13.05 -16.32
N SER A 179 16.67 -13.03 -15.44
CA SER A 179 16.86 -13.18 -13.99
C SER A 179 16.97 -14.64 -13.56
N ILE A 180 16.53 -15.56 -14.40
CA ILE A 180 16.57 -17.01 -14.18
C ILE A 180 16.64 -17.73 -15.54
N SER A 181 17.31 -18.87 -15.59
CA SER A 181 17.37 -19.70 -16.79
C SER A 181 16.22 -20.71 -16.88
N GLN A 182 15.94 -21.21 -18.08
CA GLN A 182 14.92 -22.26 -18.27
C GLN A 182 15.24 -23.54 -17.50
N GLU A 183 16.50 -23.93 -17.40
CA GLU A 183 16.94 -25.12 -16.67
C GLU A 183 16.65 -24.99 -15.16
N GLU A 184 16.89 -23.78 -14.59
CA GLU A 184 16.56 -23.50 -13.19
C GLU A 184 15.05 -23.50 -12.96
N ILE A 185 14.27 -22.98 -13.90
CA ILE A 185 12.79 -23.01 -13.82
C ILE A 185 12.28 -24.45 -13.77
N ASP A 186 12.78 -25.30 -14.67
CA ASP A 186 12.37 -26.69 -14.76
C ASP A 186 12.72 -27.46 -13.47
N PHE A 187 13.92 -27.24 -12.94
CA PHE A 187 14.34 -27.81 -11.65
C PHE A 187 13.46 -27.35 -10.50
N LEU A 188 13.18 -26.04 -10.39
CA LEU A 188 12.35 -25.47 -9.32
C LEU A 188 10.89 -25.96 -9.44
N ALA A 189 10.36 -26.08 -10.66
CA ALA A 189 9.03 -26.60 -10.88
C ALA A 189 8.91 -28.04 -10.37
N ASP A 190 9.89 -28.88 -10.67
CA ASP A 190 9.92 -30.27 -10.19
C ASP A 190 10.08 -30.33 -8.66
N ALA A 191 10.95 -29.48 -8.08
CA ALA A 191 11.12 -29.40 -6.63
C ALA A 191 9.81 -28.98 -5.93
N VAL A 192 9.11 -27.96 -6.46
CA VAL A 192 7.81 -27.53 -5.90
C VAL A 192 6.78 -28.65 -6.04
N ARG A 193 6.62 -29.28 -7.21
CA ARG A 193 5.66 -30.37 -7.41
C ARG A 193 5.94 -31.58 -6.52
N ALA A 194 7.21 -31.89 -6.32
CA ALA A 194 7.63 -32.99 -5.45
C ALA A 194 7.48 -32.70 -3.93
N GLY A 195 7.07 -31.48 -3.56
CA GLY A 195 6.83 -31.12 -2.16
C GLY A 195 8.10 -30.81 -1.37
N TYR A 196 9.20 -30.44 -2.03
CA TYR A 196 10.40 -30.01 -1.31
C TYR A 196 10.17 -28.74 -0.50
N SER A 197 10.80 -28.67 0.65
CA SER A 197 10.86 -27.44 1.46
C SER A 197 11.87 -26.50 0.86
N ILE A 198 11.44 -25.30 0.49
CA ILE A 198 12.25 -24.28 -0.19
C ILE A 198 12.37 -23.07 0.71
N LEU A 199 13.60 -22.62 0.94
CA LEU A 199 13.90 -21.37 1.65
C LEU A 199 14.44 -20.35 0.66
N VAL A 200 13.76 -19.20 0.55
CA VAL A 200 14.20 -18.06 -0.26
C VAL A 200 14.88 -17.05 0.68
N ALA A 201 16.18 -16.83 0.49
CA ALA A 201 16.99 -15.95 1.33
C ALA A 201 17.62 -14.82 0.48
N GLY A 202 17.76 -13.65 1.10
CA GLY A 202 18.37 -12.46 0.46
C GLY A 202 18.17 -11.19 1.28
N GLY A 203 18.82 -10.11 0.89
CA GLY A 203 18.68 -8.79 1.53
C GLY A 203 17.30 -8.15 1.34
N THR A 204 17.06 -7.04 2.02
CA THR A 204 15.85 -6.23 1.81
C THR A 204 15.85 -5.71 0.36
N GLY A 205 14.69 -5.72 -0.30
CA GLY A 205 14.54 -5.28 -1.69
C GLY A 205 15.13 -6.22 -2.75
N SER A 206 15.66 -7.41 -2.38
CA SER A 206 16.25 -8.37 -3.34
C SER A 206 15.23 -9.19 -4.13
N GLY A 207 13.93 -8.95 -3.97
CA GLY A 207 12.89 -9.67 -4.70
C GLY A 207 12.46 -11.02 -4.11
N LYS A 208 12.75 -11.31 -2.83
CA LYS A 208 12.38 -12.59 -2.17
C LYS A 208 10.89 -12.91 -2.29
N THR A 209 10.02 -11.98 -1.90
CA THR A 209 8.55 -12.17 -1.96
C THR A 209 8.08 -12.29 -3.40
N THR A 210 8.68 -11.54 -4.31
CA THR A 210 8.44 -11.61 -5.75
C THR A 210 8.76 -13.00 -6.30
N PHE A 211 9.93 -13.54 -5.94
CA PHE A 211 10.36 -14.87 -6.36
C PHE A 211 9.52 -15.98 -5.73
N LEU A 212 9.17 -15.85 -4.42
CA LEU A 212 8.27 -16.79 -3.75
C LEU A 212 6.89 -16.82 -4.42
N ASN A 213 6.40 -15.65 -4.84
CA ASN A 213 5.14 -15.55 -5.57
C ASN A 213 5.23 -16.28 -6.93
N ALA A 214 6.30 -16.06 -7.68
CA ALA A 214 6.52 -16.77 -8.95
C ALA A 214 6.66 -18.29 -8.76
N LEU A 215 7.36 -18.74 -7.71
CA LEU A 215 7.45 -20.19 -7.36
C LEU A 215 6.09 -20.80 -7.09
N SER A 216 5.16 -20.03 -6.52
CA SER A 216 3.83 -20.54 -6.19
C SER A 216 3.05 -21.01 -7.42
N GLU A 217 3.37 -20.53 -8.65
CA GLU A 217 2.72 -20.96 -9.90
C GLU A 217 2.83 -22.48 -10.16
N PHE A 218 3.85 -23.12 -9.57
CA PHE A 218 4.07 -24.56 -9.76
C PHE A 218 3.33 -25.43 -8.76
N ILE A 219 2.61 -24.85 -7.80
CA ILE A 219 1.82 -25.60 -6.82
C ILE A 219 0.61 -26.22 -7.53
N PRO A 220 0.36 -27.54 -7.37
CA PRO A 220 -0.82 -28.17 -7.93
C PRO A 220 -2.13 -27.56 -7.43
N GLU A 221 -3.11 -27.38 -8.33
CA GLU A 221 -4.40 -26.74 -8.02
C GLU A 221 -5.25 -27.52 -7.01
N GLU A 222 -5.06 -28.84 -6.94
CA GLU A 222 -5.77 -29.74 -6.02
C GLU A 222 -5.26 -29.67 -4.58
N GLU A 223 -4.15 -28.99 -4.33
CA GLU A 223 -3.57 -28.88 -3.01
C GLU A 223 -4.30 -27.83 -2.13
N ARG A 224 -4.29 -28.09 -0.83
CA ARG A 224 -4.71 -27.09 0.16
C ARG A 224 -3.50 -26.29 0.64
N VAL A 225 -3.46 -25.02 0.29
CA VAL A 225 -2.36 -24.11 0.65
C VAL A 225 -2.79 -23.18 1.77
N VAL A 226 -1.97 -23.08 2.81
CA VAL A 226 -2.12 -22.07 3.88
C VAL A 226 -0.95 -21.10 3.77
N VAL A 227 -1.27 -19.82 3.53
CA VAL A 227 -0.32 -18.72 3.46
C VAL A 227 -0.37 -17.96 4.77
N ILE A 228 0.79 -17.70 5.35
CA ILE A 228 0.95 -16.96 6.61
C ILE A 228 1.90 -15.80 6.35
N GLU A 229 1.45 -14.58 6.63
CA GLU A 229 2.21 -13.36 6.36
C GLU A 229 2.06 -12.37 7.52
N ASP A 230 3.04 -11.54 7.71
CA ASP A 230 2.91 -10.39 8.61
C ASP A 230 1.94 -9.37 8.02
N THR A 231 2.09 -9.11 6.75
CA THR A 231 1.11 -8.39 5.92
C THR A 231 0.98 -9.11 4.59
N ALA A 232 -0.25 -9.34 4.12
CA ALA A 232 -0.51 -10.12 2.91
C ALA A 232 0.10 -9.46 1.66
N GLU A 233 1.15 -10.05 1.10
CA GLU A 233 1.86 -9.62 -0.11
C GLU A 233 1.76 -10.65 -1.26
N LEU A 234 1.61 -11.93 -0.94
CA LEU A 234 1.56 -12.99 -1.94
C LEU A 234 0.24 -13.00 -2.71
N GLN A 235 0.31 -13.16 -4.02
CA GLN A 235 -0.84 -13.13 -4.95
C GLN A 235 -1.07 -14.50 -5.60
N ILE A 236 -1.30 -15.53 -4.81
CA ILE A 236 -1.60 -16.88 -5.32
C ILE A 236 -3.05 -16.89 -5.79
N GLN A 237 -3.28 -17.07 -7.10
CA GLN A 237 -4.61 -16.98 -7.70
C GLN A 237 -5.13 -18.31 -8.24
N HIS A 238 -4.24 -19.24 -8.64
CA HIS A 238 -4.59 -20.48 -9.33
C HIS A 238 -4.98 -21.64 -8.39
N VAL A 239 -4.78 -21.51 -7.07
CA VAL A 239 -5.12 -22.54 -6.09
C VAL A 239 -6.50 -22.26 -5.49
N PRO A 240 -7.55 -23.06 -5.82
CA PRO A 240 -8.91 -22.81 -5.31
C PRO A 240 -9.03 -22.99 -3.79
N ASN A 241 -8.24 -23.90 -3.21
CA ASN A 241 -8.28 -24.21 -1.77
C ASN A 241 -7.18 -23.46 -1.02
N LEU A 242 -7.22 -22.12 -1.12
CA LEU A 242 -6.26 -21.21 -0.50
C LEU A 242 -6.82 -20.63 0.80
N VAL A 243 -6.04 -20.72 1.87
CA VAL A 243 -6.29 -20.04 3.15
C VAL A 243 -5.21 -18.98 3.36
N ARG A 244 -5.59 -17.75 3.65
CA ARG A 244 -4.66 -16.65 3.96
C ARG A 244 -4.82 -16.24 5.40
N LEU A 245 -3.71 -16.18 6.12
CA LEU A 245 -3.64 -15.78 7.52
C LEU A 245 -2.66 -14.63 7.64
N GLU A 246 -3.07 -13.59 8.34
CA GLU A 246 -2.28 -12.39 8.58
C GLU A 246 -2.13 -12.16 10.08
N THR A 247 -0.96 -11.66 10.51
CA THR A 247 -0.71 -11.33 11.90
C THR A 247 -1.62 -10.18 12.34
N ARG A 248 -1.80 -10.06 13.63
CA ARG A 248 -2.54 -8.96 14.23
C ARG A 248 -1.76 -8.39 15.39
N SER A 249 -1.36 -7.14 15.27
CA SER A 249 -0.77 -6.38 16.38
C SER A 249 -1.78 -6.20 17.52
N ALA A 250 -1.30 -6.05 18.74
CA ALA A 250 -2.14 -5.72 19.89
C ALA A 250 -2.91 -4.42 19.62
N GLY A 251 -4.23 -4.48 19.70
CA GLY A 251 -5.11 -3.33 19.52
C GLY A 251 -5.33 -2.57 20.83
N THR A 252 -5.98 -1.39 20.74
CA THR A 252 -6.32 -0.53 21.89
C THR A 252 -7.42 -1.08 22.80
N GLU A 253 -8.18 -2.08 22.38
CA GLU A 253 -9.28 -2.68 23.16
C GLU A 253 -9.12 -4.20 23.19
N ASP A 254 -8.60 -4.74 24.30
CA ASP A 254 -8.55 -6.18 24.65
C ASP A 254 -8.22 -7.20 23.54
N CYS A 255 -7.76 -6.73 22.39
CA CYS A 255 -7.36 -7.58 21.28
C CYS A 255 -5.92 -8.07 21.51
N LYS A 256 -5.79 -9.36 21.79
CA LYS A 256 -4.46 -10.01 21.90
C LYS A 256 -3.73 -9.98 20.56
N GLU A 257 -2.44 -9.77 20.62
CA GLU A 257 -1.53 -9.99 19.50
C GLU A 257 -1.64 -11.43 18.99
N ILE A 258 -1.62 -11.59 17.67
CA ILE A 258 -1.53 -12.89 17.00
C ILE A 258 -0.26 -12.86 16.16
N SER A 259 0.72 -13.61 16.58
CA SER A 259 2.03 -13.69 15.93
C SER A 259 2.06 -14.71 14.78
N ILE A 260 3.07 -14.63 13.91
CA ILE A 260 3.35 -15.66 12.88
C ILE A 260 3.44 -17.05 13.53
N ARG A 261 4.05 -17.15 14.69
CA ARG A 261 4.17 -18.39 15.46
C ARG A 261 2.80 -19.00 15.81
N ASP A 262 1.86 -18.18 16.25
CA ASP A 262 0.49 -18.63 16.57
C ASP A 262 -0.24 -19.13 15.33
N LEU A 263 -0.05 -18.42 14.21
CA LEU A 263 -0.65 -18.78 12.93
C LEU A 263 -0.08 -20.07 12.36
N ILE A 264 1.23 -20.32 12.49
CA ILE A 264 1.86 -21.59 12.11
C ILE A 264 1.25 -22.74 12.91
N ARG A 265 1.14 -22.61 14.24
CA ARG A 265 0.51 -23.64 15.08
C ARG A 265 -0.97 -23.86 14.73
N ALA A 266 -1.69 -22.83 14.40
CA ALA A 266 -3.08 -22.94 13.96
C ALA A 266 -3.20 -23.64 12.60
N SER A 267 -2.31 -23.34 11.65
CA SER A 267 -2.34 -23.88 10.30
C SER A 267 -2.16 -25.40 10.29
N LEU A 268 -1.36 -25.97 11.19
CA LEU A 268 -1.18 -27.43 11.32
C LEU A 268 -2.47 -28.20 11.60
N ARG A 269 -3.50 -27.54 12.15
CA ARG A 269 -4.82 -28.13 12.41
C ARG A 269 -5.79 -27.91 11.25
N MET A 270 -5.39 -27.22 10.19
CA MET A 270 -6.22 -26.91 9.02
C MET A 270 -6.05 -27.93 7.89
N ARG A 271 -5.34 -29.02 8.13
CA ARG A 271 -5.00 -30.06 7.13
C ARG A 271 -4.33 -29.44 5.88
N PRO A 272 -3.25 -28.68 6.02
CA PRO A 272 -2.55 -28.12 4.88
C PRO A 272 -1.82 -29.21 4.09
N SER A 273 -1.83 -29.11 2.76
CA SER A 273 -0.88 -29.81 1.90
C SER A 273 0.44 -29.03 1.86
N ARG A 274 0.34 -27.69 1.90
CA ARG A 274 1.48 -26.76 1.94
C ARG A 274 1.23 -25.61 2.90
N ILE A 275 2.32 -25.16 3.53
CA ILE A 275 2.35 -23.93 4.31
C ILE A 275 3.39 -23.02 3.67
N ILE A 276 2.98 -21.81 3.31
CA ILE A 276 3.85 -20.75 2.80
C ILE A 276 3.93 -19.67 3.86
N VAL A 277 5.15 -19.32 4.29
CA VAL A 277 5.38 -18.23 5.24
C VAL A 277 6.11 -17.11 4.52
N GLY A 278 5.51 -15.93 4.47
CA GLY A 278 6.02 -14.79 3.70
C GLY A 278 7.37 -14.32 4.20
N GLU A 279 7.59 -14.31 5.52
CA GLU A 279 8.88 -13.99 6.11
C GLU A 279 9.10 -14.68 7.45
N VAL A 280 10.38 -14.92 7.77
CA VAL A 280 10.84 -15.53 9.01
C VAL A 280 11.95 -14.66 9.60
N ARG A 281 11.70 -14.05 10.75
CA ARG A 281 12.64 -13.11 11.39
C ARG A 281 13.10 -13.52 12.78
N GLY A 282 12.42 -14.47 13.42
CA GLY A 282 12.64 -14.75 14.83
C GLY A 282 12.37 -16.20 15.25
N ALA A 283 11.74 -16.36 16.42
CA ALA A 283 11.51 -17.66 17.05
C ALA A 283 10.56 -18.58 16.25
N GLU A 284 9.76 -18.04 15.35
CA GLU A 284 8.89 -18.80 14.43
C GLU A 284 9.66 -19.73 13.51
N ALA A 285 10.96 -19.46 13.26
CA ALA A 285 11.85 -20.35 12.53
C ALA A 285 11.87 -21.75 13.13
N PHE A 286 11.85 -21.87 14.46
CA PHE A 286 11.85 -23.16 15.15
C PHE A 286 10.53 -23.92 14.92
N GLU A 287 9.40 -23.23 14.93
CA GLU A 287 8.10 -23.84 14.64
C GLU A 287 8.05 -24.38 13.21
N LEU A 288 8.59 -23.61 12.24
CA LEU A 288 8.69 -24.08 10.85
C LEU A 288 9.55 -25.34 10.73
N LEU A 289 10.71 -25.39 11.36
CA LEU A 289 11.55 -26.58 11.36
C LEU A 289 10.80 -27.78 11.96
N THR A 290 10.00 -27.57 13.00
CA THR A 290 9.17 -28.62 13.59
C THR A 290 8.09 -29.09 12.62
N CYS A 291 7.47 -28.19 11.84
CA CYS A 291 6.51 -28.54 10.78
C CYS A 291 7.16 -29.41 9.70
N LEU A 292 8.39 -29.09 9.27
CA LEU A 292 9.15 -29.86 8.29
C LEU A 292 9.41 -31.30 8.74
N ILE A 293 9.66 -31.49 10.04
CA ILE A 293 9.88 -32.82 10.63
C ILE A 293 8.56 -33.62 10.73
N CYS A 294 7.43 -32.96 10.99
CA CYS A 294 6.12 -33.62 11.08
C CYS A 294 5.53 -34.04 9.73
N THR A 295 6.04 -33.52 8.63
CA THR A 295 5.57 -33.87 7.27
C THR A 295 6.33 -35.09 6.69
N ILE A 296 7.32 -35.64 7.40
CA ILE A 296 8.16 -36.79 7.01
C ILE A 296 7.62 -38.13 7.60
N LEU A 297 6.48 -38.14 8.25
CA LEU A 297 5.85 -39.37 8.75
C LEU A 297 4.61 -39.77 7.94
#